data_b490023d1e646a48e0a209c95e00daee
#
_entry.id   b490023d1e646a48e0a209c95e00daee
#
_cell.length_a   1.000
_cell.length_b   1.000
_cell.length_c   1.000
_cell.angle_alpha   90.00
_cell.angle_beta   90.00
_cell.angle_gamma   90.00
#
_symmetry.space_group_name_H-M   'P 1'
#
loop_
_entity.id
_entity.type
_entity.pdbx_description
1 polymer ?
#
loop_
_entity_poly.entity_id
_entity_poly.type
_entity_poly.pdbx_seq_one_letter_code
_entity_poly.pdbx_strand_id
1 'polypeptide(L)'
;MNYSRVPEFEKDVKALKKRVQSLEGDLERAKHLIEALYGRHEAEQAEFKKLFLAGKKATILTKTGAVEVVKMRLDTDTDSYRGKLRLVFAVAVDKAEVSFIELYSKNDKPREDQRRLRRYDA
;
A
#
# COMPACT_ATOMS: atom_id res chain seq x y z
N MET A 1 8.43 -6.62 -9.88
CA MET A 1 8.15 -7.19 -8.54
C MET A 1 6.99 -8.17 -8.61
N ASN A 2 6.93 -9.11 -7.70
CA ASN A 2 5.84 -10.07 -7.60
C ASN A 2 4.85 -9.59 -6.54
N TYR A 3 3.57 -9.54 -6.91
CA TYR A 3 2.49 -9.05 -6.04
C TYR A 3 1.60 -10.19 -5.59
N SER A 4 1.22 -10.16 -4.32
CA SER A 4 0.24 -11.10 -3.76
C SER A 4 -0.74 -10.34 -2.87
N ARG A 5 -1.87 -10.95 -2.58
CA ARG A 5 -2.91 -10.40 -1.72
C ARG A 5 -3.23 -11.41 -0.63
N VAL A 6 -3.12 -11.01 0.63
CA VAL A 6 -3.54 -11.90 1.72
C VAL A 6 -5.07 -12.06 1.68
N PRO A 7 -5.63 -13.17 2.21
CA PRO A 7 -7.08 -13.40 2.16
C PRO A 7 -7.92 -12.26 2.75
N GLU A 8 -7.45 -11.65 3.82
CA GLU A 8 -8.13 -10.52 4.45
C GLU A 8 -8.19 -9.29 3.53
N PHE A 9 -7.12 -9.07 2.75
CA PHE A 9 -7.10 -8.01 1.74
C PHE A 9 -8.15 -8.25 0.66
N GLU A 10 -8.29 -9.49 0.21
CA GLU A 10 -9.31 -9.85 -0.80
C GLU A 10 -10.72 -9.52 -0.29
N LYS A 11 -10.98 -9.72 1.00
CA LYS A 11 -12.25 -9.35 1.61
C LYS A 11 -12.45 -7.84 1.63
N ASP A 12 -11.39 -7.09 1.92
CA ASP A 12 -11.43 -5.63 1.89
C ASP A 12 -11.81 -5.12 0.49
N VAL A 13 -11.14 -5.66 -0.53
CA VAL A 13 -11.39 -5.31 -1.93
C VAL A 13 -12.83 -5.60 -2.31
N LYS A 14 -13.32 -6.79 -1.97
CA LYS A 14 -14.68 -7.21 -2.27
C LYS A 14 -15.71 -6.27 -1.66
N ALA A 15 -15.51 -5.86 -0.41
CA ALA A 15 -16.42 -4.95 0.28
C ALA A 15 -16.39 -3.54 -0.32
N LEU A 16 -15.19 -3.00 -0.58
CA LEU A 16 -15.05 -1.64 -1.12
C LEU A 16 -15.46 -1.53 -2.58
N LYS A 17 -15.25 -2.58 -3.37
CA LYS A 17 -15.56 -2.60 -4.79
C LYS A 17 -17.02 -2.29 -5.09
N LYS A 18 -17.90 -2.58 -4.16
CA LYS A 18 -19.33 -2.26 -4.28
C LYS A 18 -19.59 -0.75 -4.31
N ARG A 19 -18.68 0.04 -3.72
CA ARG A 19 -18.82 1.50 -3.60
C ARG A 19 -17.78 2.26 -4.41
N VAL A 20 -16.63 1.65 -4.68
CA VAL A 20 -15.52 2.24 -5.42
C VAL A 20 -15.33 1.45 -6.71
N GLN A 21 -16.01 1.87 -7.77
CA GLN A 21 -16.04 1.12 -9.03
C GLN A 21 -14.68 1.08 -9.74
N SER A 22 -13.85 2.11 -9.54
CA SER A 22 -12.53 2.20 -10.16
C SER A 22 -11.45 1.42 -9.40
N LEU A 23 -11.80 0.69 -8.34
CA LEU A 23 -10.84 0.14 -7.36
C LEU A 23 -9.73 -0.71 -7.97
N GLU A 24 -10.05 -1.65 -8.86
CA GLU A 24 -9.02 -2.51 -9.47
C GLU A 24 -8.04 -1.70 -10.33
N GLY A 25 -8.54 -0.71 -11.06
CA GLY A 25 -7.69 0.20 -11.82
C GLY A 25 -6.82 1.07 -10.91
N ASP A 26 -7.40 1.52 -9.78
CA ASP A 26 -6.67 2.30 -8.78
C ASP A 26 -5.51 1.48 -8.21
N LEU A 27 -5.74 0.19 -7.92
CA LEU A 27 -4.71 -0.72 -7.41
C LEU A 27 -3.62 -0.97 -8.45
N GLU A 28 -3.98 -1.10 -9.72
CA GLU A 28 -2.99 -1.25 -10.80
C GLU A 28 -2.07 -0.03 -10.89
N ARG A 29 -2.64 1.18 -10.76
CA ARG A 29 -1.84 2.41 -10.74
C ARG A 29 -0.93 2.46 -9.51
N ALA A 30 -1.41 1.97 -8.36
CA ALA A 30 -0.59 1.90 -7.15
C ALA A 30 0.63 1.00 -7.34
N LYS A 31 0.50 -0.10 -8.08
CA LYS A 31 1.63 -0.98 -8.40
C LYS A 31 2.73 -0.23 -9.17
N HIS A 32 2.36 0.66 -10.07
CA HIS A 32 3.35 1.48 -10.81
C HIS A 32 4.13 2.39 -9.86
N LEU A 33 3.48 2.97 -8.86
CA LEU A 33 4.15 3.77 -7.84
C LEU A 33 5.09 2.93 -6.98
N ILE A 34 4.65 1.74 -6.59
CA ILE A 34 5.46 0.82 -5.79
C ILE A 34 6.70 0.40 -6.58
N GLU A 35 6.55 0.12 -7.89
CA GLU A 35 7.69 -0.17 -8.77
C GLU A 35 8.68 0.99 -8.81
N ALA A 36 8.20 2.22 -8.87
CA ALA A 36 9.06 3.40 -8.85
C ALA A 36 9.80 3.55 -7.52
N LEU A 37 9.16 3.15 -6.41
CA LEU A 37 9.76 3.23 -5.07
C LEU A 37 10.78 2.13 -4.79
N TYR A 38 10.60 0.94 -5.35
CA TYR A 38 11.37 -0.25 -4.95
C TYR A 38 11.97 -1.05 -6.11
N GLY A 39 11.53 -0.81 -7.32
CA GLY A 39 11.88 -1.64 -8.46
C GLY A 39 12.97 -1.12 -9.37
N ARG A 40 13.62 0.01 -9.06
CA ARG A 40 14.59 0.67 -9.93
C ARG A 40 15.99 0.77 -9.32
N HIS A 41 16.92 1.44 -10.01
CA HIS A 41 18.28 1.66 -9.54
C HIS A 41 18.31 2.34 -8.17
N GLU A 42 19.18 1.86 -7.29
CA GLU A 42 19.21 2.29 -5.88
C GLU A 42 19.27 3.80 -5.69
N ALA A 43 20.07 4.52 -6.44
CA ALA A 43 20.21 5.97 -6.28
C ALA A 43 18.94 6.73 -6.64
N GLU A 44 18.31 6.40 -7.77
CA GLU A 44 17.05 7.01 -8.19
C GLU A 44 15.90 6.62 -7.27
N GLN A 45 15.89 5.38 -6.84
CA GLN A 45 14.92 4.84 -5.91
C GLN A 45 14.94 5.56 -4.55
N ALA A 46 16.15 5.77 -4.00
CA ALA A 46 16.33 6.44 -2.71
C ALA A 46 15.82 7.89 -2.75
N GLU A 47 16.14 8.62 -3.81
CA GLU A 47 15.73 10.00 -3.99
C GLU A 47 14.20 10.10 -4.13
N PHE A 48 13.63 9.29 -5.00
CA PHE A 48 12.18 9.26 -5.23
C PHE A 48 11.43 8.90 -3.94
N LYS A 49 11.92 7.88 -3.22
CA LYS A 49 11.33 7.43 -1.96
C LYS A 49 11.36 8.53 -0.91
N LYS A 50 12.48 9.25 -0.80
CA LYS A 50 12.64 10.35 0.13
C LYS A 50 11.62 11.47 -0.14
N LEU A 51 11.47 11.86 -1.39
CA LEU A 51 10.51 12.89 -1.80
C LEU A 51 9.07 12.44 -1.54
N PHE A 52 8.76 11.18 -1.83
CA PHE A 52 7.43 10.62 -1.66
C PHE A 52 7.02 10.60 -0.18
N LEU A 53 7.92 10.18 0.71
CA LEU A 53 7.68 10.17 2.15
C LEU A 53 7.58 11.59 2.72
N ALA A 54 8.39 12.52 2.24
CA ALA A 54 8.35 13.92 2.65
C ALA A 54 7.01 14.56 2.29
N GLY A 55 6.39 14.14 1.18
CA GLY A 55 5.07 14.60 0.76
C GLY A 55 3.92 14.01 1.57
N LYS A 56 4.21 13.16 2.54
CA LYS A 56 3.22 12.49 3.40
C LYS A 56 2.22 11.61 2.65
N LYS A 57 2.56 11.19 1.45
CA LYS A 57 1.72 10.26 0.67
C LYS A 57 1.87 8.83 1.14
N ALA A 58 2.98 8.51 1.77
CA ALA A 58 3.24 7.18 2.33
C ALA A 58 3.99 7.30 3.65
N THR A 59 3.83 6.29 4.50
CA THR A 59 4.49 6.21 5.81
C THR A 59 4.99 4.78 6.00
N ILE A 60 6.23 4.63 6.42
CA ILE A 60 6.75 3.32 6.82
C ILE A 60 6.24 3.05 8.23
N LEU A 61 5.39 2.03 8.38
CA LEU A 61 4.78 1.66 9.65
C LEU A 61 5.72 0.81 10.51
N THR A 62 6.44 -0.11 9.87
CA THR A 62 7.43 -0.93 10.53
C THR A 62 8.50 -1.37 9.54
N LYS A 63 9.70 -1.61 10.04
CA LYS A 63 10.82 -2.06 9.22
C LYS A 63 11.58 -3.10 10.03
N THR A 64 11.59 -4.34 9.56
CA THR A 64 12.23 -5.46 10.23
C THR A 64 13.08 -6.22 9.21
N GLY A 65 14.41 -6.19 9.39
CA GLY A 65 15.32 -6.82 8.43
C GLY A 65 15.13 -6.24 7.04
N ALA A 66 14.84 -7.09 6.05
CA ALA A 66 14.64 -6.72 4.66
C ALA A 66 13.17 -6.42 4.32
N VAL A 67 12.28 -6.41 5.32
CA VAL A 67 10.85 -6.17 5.11
C VAL A 67 10.45 -4.80 5.63
N GLU A 68 9.79 -4.01 4.77
CA GLU A 68 9.18 -2.74 5.14
C GLU A 68 7.66 -2.86 5.00
N VAL A 69 6.91 -2.46 6.03
CA VAL A 69 5.46 -2.35 5.96
C VAL A 69 5.11 -0.88 5.76
N VAL A 70 4.38 -0.59 4.71
CA VAL A 70 4.11 0.78 4.25
C VAL A 70 2.61 1.02 4.17
N LYS A 71 2.19 2.18 4.60
CA LYS A 71 0.83 2.69 4.40
C LYS A 71 0.91 3.86 3.43
N MET A 72 0.10 3.83 2.38
CA MET A 72 0.03 4.93 1.43
C MET A 72 -1.41 5.29 1.09
N ARG A 73 -1.57 6.53 0.66
CA ARG A 73 -2.86 6.96 0.11
C ARG A 73 -3.04 6.29 -1.24
N LEU A 74 -4.24 5.76 -1.47
CA LEU A 74 -4.59 5.20 -2.76
C LEU A 74 -5.41 6.24 -3.53
N ASP A 75 -4.85 6.73 -4.62
CA ASP A 75 -5.55 7.64 -5.51
C ASP A 75 -6.67 6.87 -6.21
N THR A 76 -7.82 7.51 -6.35
CA THR A 76 -8.99 6.88 -6.94
C THR A 76 -9.71 7.84 -7.89
N ASP A 77 -10.31 7.28 -8.94
CA ASP A 77 -11.16 8.02 -9.87
C ASP A 77 -12.59 8.18 -9.33
N THR A 78 -12.93 7.50 -8.23
CA THR A 78 -14.24 7.62 -7.60
C THR A 78 -14.26 8.83 -6.68
N ASP A 79 -14.93 9.90 -7.09
CA ASP A 79 -14.90 11.22 -6.43
C ASP A 79 -15.20 11.19 -4.93
N SER A 80 -16.23 10.44 -4.52
CA SER A 80 -16.65 10.39 -3.11
C SER A 80 -15.62 9.76 -2.18
N TYR A 81 -14.60 9.09 -2.74
CA TYR A 81 -13.54 8.44 -1.96
C TYR A 81 -12.17 9.08 -2.13
N ARG A 82 -12.08 10.19 -2.86
CA ARG A 82 -10.81 10.89 -3.04
C ARG A 82 -10.20 11.31 -1.72
N GLY A 83 -8.92 10.97 -1.54
CA GLY A 83 -8.19 11.26 -0.30
C GLY A 83 -8.57 10.40 0.89
N LYS A 84 -9.50 9.45 0.73
CA LYS A 84 -10.01 8.64 1.82
C LYS A 84 -9.44 7.23 1.88
N LEU A 85 -8.97 6.69 0.75
CA LEU A 85 -8.49 5.32 0.70
C LEU A 85 -7.04 5.19 1.17
N ARG A 86 -6.76 4.12 1.91
CA ARG A 86 -5.43 3.79 2.40
C ARG A 86 -5.09 2.36 2.05
N LEU A 87 -3.91 2.17 1.49
CA LEU A 87 -3.36 0.87 1.11
C LEU A 87 -2.18 0.55 2.02
N VAL A 88 -2.22 -0.63 2.65
CA VAL A 88 -1.12 -1.12 3.49
C VAL A 88 -0.52 -2.34 2.81
N PHE A 89 0.79 -2.35 2.64
CA PHE A 89 1.50 -3.44 2.00
C PHE A 89 2.87 -3.67 2.64
N ALA A 90 3.36 -4.89 2.50
CA ALA A 90 4.70 -5.28 2.93
C ALA A 90 5.57 -5.49 1.71
N VAL A 91 6.79 -4.98 1.75
CA VAL A 91 7.78 -5.15 0.70
C VAL A 91 8.95 -5.95 1.25
N ALA A 92 9.21 -7.11 0.66
CA ALA A 92 10.42 -7.87 0.91
C ALA A 92 11.42 -7.46 -0.19
N VAL A 93 12.25 -6.48 0.12
CA VAL A 93 13.11 -5.80 -0.86
C VAL A 93 14.05 -6.79 -1.56
N ASP A 94 14.70 -7.67 -0.79
CA ASP A 94 15.66 -8.64 -1.32
C ASP A 94 15.04 -9.66 -2.28
N LYS A 95 13.73 -9.94 -2.10
CA LYS A 95 13.02 -10.93 -2.89
C LYS A 95 12.19 -10.32 -4.00
N ALA A 96 12.13 -8.99 -4.05
CA ALA A 96 11.27 -8.25 -4.98
C ALA A 96 9.81 -8.69 -4.89
N GLU A 97 9.32 -8.89 -3.67
CA GLU A 97 7.95 -9.33 -3.39
C GLU A 97 7.17 -8.25 -2.63
N VAL A 98 5.91 -8.06 -3.04
CA VAL A 98 4.98 -7.14 -2.38
C VAL A 98 3.73 -7.93 -1.99
N SER A 99 3.35 -7.85 -0.72
CA SER A 99 2.12 -8.46 -0.21
C SER A 99 1.15 -7.36 0.21
N PHE A 100 -0.02 -7.31 -0.42
CA PHE A 100 -1.06 -6.38 -0.01
C PHE A 100 -1.75 -6.92 1.24
N ILE A 101 -1.79 -6.10 2.30
CA ILE A 101 -2.22 -6.49 3.63
C ILE A 101 -3.63 -5.99 3.94
N GLU A 102 -3.88 -4.70 3.65
CA GLU A 102 -5.14 -4.07 4.02
C GLU A 102 -5.48 -2.93 3.06
N LEU A 103 -6.77 -2.78 2.80
CA LEU A 103 -7.32 -1.64 2.07
C LEU A 103 -8.51 -1.14 2.87
N TYR A 104 -8.53 0.15 3.19
CA TYR A 104 -9.64 0.72 3.96
C TYR A 104 -9.91 2.17 3.57
N SER A 105 -11.10 2.63 3.93
CA SER A 105 -11.49 4.03 3.78
C SER A 105 -11.46 4.72 5.13
N LYS A 106 -10.94 5.93 5.18
CA LYS A 106 -10.99 6.79 6.36
C LYS A 106 -12.44 7.10 6.80
N ASN A 107 -13.40 6.91 5.89
CA ASN A 107 -14.82 7.05 6.23
C ASN A 107 -15.31 5.90 7.12
N ASP A 108 -14.67 4.74 7.03
CA ASP A 108 -15.08 3.54 7.77
C ASP A 108 -14.31 3.36 9.08
N LYS A 109 -13.03 3.73 9.08
CA LYS A 109 -12.20 3.63 10.28
C LYS A 109 -10.99 4.58 10.19
N PRO A 110 -10.46 5.01 11.36
CA PRO A 110 -9.41 6.05 11.38
C PRO A 110 -8.02 5.55 11.05
N ARG A 111 -7.73 4.24 11.20
CA ARG A 111 -6.38 3.72 11.05
C ARG A 111 -6.38 2.22 10.69
N GLU A 112 -5.21 1.74 10.31
CA GLU A 112 -4.95 0.35 9.95
C GLU A 112 -5.17 -0.63 11.10
N ASP A 113 -5.47 -1.90 10.75
CA ASP A 113 -5.67 -2.98 11.72
C ASP A 113 -4.34 -3.44 12.30
N GLN A 114 -4.11 -3.15 13.56
CA GLN A 114 -2.86 -3.49 14.26
C GLN A 114 -2.61 -4.99 14.34
N ARG A 115 -3.67 -5.80 14.36
CA ARG A 115 -3.53 -7.26 14.42
C ARG A 115 -2.91 -7.82 13.15
N ARG A 116 -3.27 -7.28 12.00
CA ARG A 116 -2.68 -7.69 10.72
C ARG A 116 -1.19 -7.34 10.66
N LEU A 117 -0.81 -6.19 11.23
CA LEU A 117 0.57 -5.72 11.23
C LEU A 117 1.47 -6.57 12.11
N ARG A 118 0.97 -7.15 13.18
CA ARG A 118 1.76 -7.97 14.10
C ARG A 118 2.45 -9.15 13.43
N ARG A 119 1.92 -9.64 12.33
CA ARG A 119 2.53 -10.74 11.55
C ARG A 119 3.87 -10.35 10.96
N TYR A 120 4.14 -9.06 10.85
CA TYR A 120 5.36 -8.52 10.25
C TYR A 120 6.31 -7.91 11.29
N ASP A 121 5.95 -7.97 12.57
CA ASP A 121 6.80 -7.58 13.69
C ASP A 121 7.59 -8.82 14.13
N ALA A 122 8.76 -9.00 13.59
CA ALA A 122 9.57 -10.18 13.98
C ALA A 122 10.69 -9.83 14.91
#